data_ca936c2ec3a59e5b5c08fd191b9c1f3d
#
_entry.id   ca936c2ec3a59e5b5c08fd191b9c1f3d
#
_cell.length_a   1.000
_cell.length_b   1.000
_cell.length_c   1.000
_cell.angle_alpha   90.00
_cell.angle_beta   90.00
_cell.angle_gamma   90.00
#
_symmetry.space_group_name_H-M   'P 1'
#
loop_
_entity.id
_entity.type
_entity.pdbx_description
1 polymer ?
#
loop_
_entity_poly.entity_id
_entity_poly.type
_entity_poly.pdbx_seq_one_letter_code
_entity_poly.pdbx_strand_id
1 'polypeptide(L)'
;MVNALASGDVVIGNIGSSPLAAAASRDLPIEVFLVTAKLGGSEALVVSNKSGIQNPQDLIGKTIAVPFVSTTHYSLLSALKHWNIVDNQVKIINLRPPEITAAWERGDIDATYVWEPALSKVKASGHVLTDSKQVGEWGAPTYDLWVVRKDFAEKNPEFLKAFVKTSLKQVEAYQQDPKAFEQNANNIQKIAQLTGSDVKDIPLLLSGNIYLNGQQQHATLVGEFAKNIFDTATFLKSQGKVDQVKPDYQANVTTQFLQP
;
A
#
# COMPACT_ATOMS: atom_id res chain seq x y z
N MET A 1 1.18 5.26 -12.40
CA MET A 1 -0.30 5.25 -12.32
C MET A 1 -0.86 6.67 -12.14
N VAL A 2 -0.49 7.47 -11.11
CA VAL A 2 -1.06 8.82 -10.88
C VAL A 2 -0.94 9.74 -12.10
N ASN A 3 0.21 9.76 -12.77
CA ASN A 3 0.39 10.58 -13.98
C ASN A 3 -0.55 10.16 -15.14
N ALA A 4 -0.78 8.86 -15.30
CA ALA A 4 -1.69 8.34 -16.33
C ALA A 4 -3.17 8.66 -16.02
N LEU A 5 -3.54 8.69 -14.74
CA LEU A 5 -4.86 9.19 -14.31
C LEU A 5 -4.99 10.71 -14.54
N ALA A 6 -3.90 11.46 -14.32
CA ALA A 6 -3.89 12.91 -14.53
C ALA A 6 -4.01 13.28 -16.02
N SER A 7 -3.29 12.58 -16.91
CA SER A 7 -3.36 12.79 -18.36
C SER A 7 -4.67 12.28 -18.98
N GLY A 8 -5.38 11.37 -18.31
CA GLY A 8 -6.56 10.69 -18.85
C GLY A 8 -6.26 9.45 -19.68
N ASP A 9 -4.99 9.05 -19.81
CA ASP A 9 -4.60 7.80 -20.47
C ASP A 9 -5.15 6.56 -19.75
N VAL A 10 -5.41 6.70 -18.46
CA VAL A 10 -6.05 5.70 -17.61
C VAL A 10 -7.21 6.36 -16.88
N VAL A 11 -8.37 5.72 -16.86
CA VAL A 11 -9.57 6.23 -16.19
C VAL A 11 -9.86 5.52 -14.86
N ILE A 12 -9.38 4.29 -14.70
CA ILE A 12 -9.44 3.50 -13.46
C ILE A 12 -8.03 2.98 -13.16
N GLY A 13 -7.58 3.11 -11.92
CA GLY A 13 -6.26 2.65 -11.53
C GLY A 13 -6.23 2.10 -10.11
N ASN A 14 -5.27 1.20 -9.84
CA ASN A 14 -4.96 0.79 -8.48
C ASN A 14 -3.78 1.59 -7.96
N ILE A 15 -3.95 2.24 -6.80
CA ILE A 15 -2.92 3.04 -6.13
C ILE A 15 -3.00 2.87 -4.62
N GLY A 16 -1.88 3.09 -3.93
CA GLY A 16 -1.84 3.11 -2.48
C GLY A 16 -2.46 4.39 -1.89
N SER A 17 -2.80 4.35 -0.60
CA SER A 17 -3.39 5.49 0.13
C SER A 17 -2.47 6.72 0.16
N SER A 18 -1.14 6.54 0.16
CA SER A 18 -0.18 7.63 0.13
C SER A 18 -0.14 8.35 -1.24
N PRO A 19 -0.02 7.66 -2.39
CA PRO A 19 -0.21 8.30 -3.70
C PRO A 19 -1.58 8.95 -3.88
N LEU A 20 -2.66 8.37 -3.33
CA LEU A 20 -3.99 8.99 -3.36
C LEU A 20 -3.98 10.33 -2.62
N ALA A 21 -3.44 10.38 -1.40
CA ALA A 21 -3.37 11.61 -0.61
C ALA A 21 -2.58 12.71 -1.34
N ALA A 22 -1.46 12.34 -1.99
CA ALA A 22 -0.67 13.26 -2.79
C ALA A 22 -1.45 13.80 -4.02
N ALA A 23 -2.16 12.92 -4.73
CA ALA A 23 -2.95 13.28 -5.90
C ALA A 23 -4.16 14.16 -5.53
N ALA A 24 -4.89 13.79 -4.47
CA ALA A 24 -6.03 14.53 -3.97
C ALA A 24 -5.65 15.94 -3.46
N SER A 25 -4.47 16.08 -2.83
CA SER A 25 -3.93 17.38 -2.39
C SER A 25 -3.58 18.32 -3.56
N ARG A 26 -3.38 17.76 -4.76
CA ARG A 26 -3.12 18.50 -6.01
C ARG A 26 -4.36 18.69 -6.89
N ASP A 27 -5.55 18.54 -6.31
CA ASP A 27 -6.84 18.67 -6.99
C ASP A 27 -7.05 17.72 -8.18
N LEU A 28 -6.36 16.58 -8.21
CA LEU A 28 -6.61 15.58 -9.24
C LEU A 28 -8.07 15.08 -9.11
N PRO A 29 -8.87 15.13 -10.20
CA PRO A 29 -10.31 14.80 -10.15
C PRO A 29 -10.54 13.27 -10.13
N ILE A 30 -10.07 12.62 -9.08
CA ILE A 30 -10.22 11.19 -8.83
C ILE A 30 -10.92 10.96 -7.49
N GLU A 31 -11.57 9.81 -7.38
CA GLU A 31 -12.17 9.34 -6.14
C GLU A 31 -11.91 7.85 -5.95
N VAL A 32 -11.75 7.43 -4.70
CA VAL A 32 -11.68 6.02 -4.32
C VAL A 32 -13.10 5.47 -4.23
N PHE A 33 -13.32 4.32 -4.87
CA PHE A 33 -14.62 3.64 -4.89
C PHE A 33 -14.57 2.21 -4.34
N LEU A 34 -13.38 1.66 -4.13
CA LEU A 34 -13.19 0.32 -3.56
C LEU A 34 -11.82 0.21 -2.89
N VAL A 35 -11.78 -0.31 -1.67
CA VAL A 35 -10.55 -0.70 -0.99
C VAL A 35 -10.14 -2.08 -1.50
N THR A 36 -9.01 -2.19 -2.17
CA THR A 36 -8.47 -3.48 -2.63
C THR A 36 -8.04 -4.33 -1.45
N ALA A 37 -7.28 -3.71 -0.54
CA ALA A 37 -6.82 -4.33 0.68
C ALA A 37 -6.39 -3.28 1.72
N LYS A 38 -6.56 -3.58 3.00
CA LYS A 38 -5.79 -2.96 4.07
C LYS A 38 -4.47 -3.72 4.16
N LEU A 39 -3.36 -2.99 4.05
CA LEU A 39 -2.03 -3.58 3.95
C LEU A 39 -1.54 -4.09 5.30
N GLY A 40 -0.87 -5.21 5.28
CA GLY A 40 -0.34 -5.91 6.44
C GLY A 40 1.06 -6.44 6.18
N GLY A 41 1.31 -7.70 6.44
CA GLY A 41 2.62 -8.36 6.26
C GLY A 41 3.09 -8.49 4.81
N SER A 42 2.27 -8.11 3.83
CA SER A 42 2.66 -7.99 2.41
C SER A 42 3.60 -6.82 2.13
N GLU A 43 3.71 -5.87 3.07
CA GLU A 43 4.70 -4.81 3.11
C GLU A 43 5.46 -4.86 4.43
N ALA A 44 6.79 -4.88 4.40
CA ALA A 44 7.60 -4.97 5.61
C ALA A 44 8.94 -4.23 5.51
N LEU A 45 9.40 -3.76 6.67
CA LEU A 45 10.77 -3.30 6.87
C LEU A 45 11.66 -4.50 7.14
N VAL A 46 12.52 -4.81 6.20
CA VAL A 46 13.50 -5.89 6.29
C VAL A 46 14.90 -5.30 6.49
N VAL A 47 15.65 -5.85 7.43
CA VAL A 47 17.03 -5.48 7.70
C VAL A 47 17.95 -6.62 7.27
N SER A 48 19.08 -6.28 6.65
CA SER A 48 20.06 -7.27 6.19
C SER A 48 20.69 -8.00 7.37
N ASN A 49 20.81 -9.31 7.29
CA ASN A 49 21.52 -10.10 8.31
C ASN A 49 22.99 -9.67 8.48
N LYS A 50 23.58 -8.99 7.48
CA LYS A 50 24.96 -8.46 7.53
C LYS A 50 25.05 -7.06 8.16
N SER A 51 23.92 -6.36 8.34
CA SER A 51 23.91 -4.97 8.82
C SER A 51 24.20 -4.84 10.32
N GLY A 52 24.05 -5.93 11.08
CA GLY A 52 24.15 -5.92 12.53
C GLY A 52 22.93 -5.35 13.25
N ILE A 53 21.87 -4.99 12.52
CA ILE A 53 20.63 -4.44 13.09
C ILE A 53 19.85 -5.58 13.76
N GLN A 54 19.54 -5.41 15.05
CA GLN A 54 18.73 -6.35 15.83
C GLN A 54 17.49 -5.64 16.39
N ASN A 55 17.58 -4.35 16.68
CA ASN A 55 16.56 -3.55 17.31
C ASN A 55 16.35 -2.25 16.51
N PRO A 56 15.20 -1.56 16.66
CA PRO A 56 14.95 -0.31 15.94
C PRO A 56 16.04 0.74 16.09
N GLN A 57 16.64 0.87 17.28
CA GLN A 57 17.69 1.88 17.54
C GLN A 57 18.98 1.63 16.73
N ASP A 58 19.21 0.39 16.28
CA ASP A 58 20.37 0.06 15.45
C ASP A 58 20.23 0.60 14.02
N LEU A 59 19.05 1.12 13.64
CA LEU A 59 18.83 1.81 12.36
C LEU A 59 19.56 3.15 12.27
N ILE A 60 19.94 3.74 13.43
CA ILE A 60 20.64 5.03 13.45
C ILE A 60 21.97 4.92 12.70
N GLY A 61 22.20 5.83 11.76
CA GLY A 61 23.37 5.83 10.87
C GLY A 61 23.33 4.87 9.68
N LYS A 62 22.25 4.07 9.56
CA LYS A 62 22.11 3.07 8.48
C LYS A 62 21.45 3.65 7.24
N THR A 63 21.67 2.98 6.10
CA THR A 63 21.05 3.31 4.81
C THR A 63 19.81 2.46 4.59
N ILE A 64 18.66 3.12 4.46
CA ILE A 64 17.35 2.48 4.25
C ILE A 64 16.82 2.88 2.88
N ALA A 65 16.56 1.92 2.00
CA ALA A 65 15.93 2.18 0.71
C ALA A 65 14.41 2.02 0.79
N VAL A 66 13.69 2.94 0.15
CA VAL A 66 12.22 2.88 0.06
C VAL A 66 11.75 3.66 -1.17
N PRO A 67 10.68 3.21 -1.88
CA PRO A 67 10.09 4.02 -2.95
C PRO A 67 9.38 5.24 -2.35
N PHE A 68 9.79 6.46 -2.71
CA PHE A 68 9.20 7.68 -2.17
C PHE A 68 7.74 7.87 -2.58
N VAL A 69 6.95 8.49 -1.70
CA VAL A 69 5.51 8.74 -1.85
C VAL A 69 4.69 7.46 -1.95
N SER A 70 5.24 6.32 -1.56
CA SER A 70 4.53 5.03 -1.46
C SER A 70 3.93 4.83 -0.06
N THR A 71 3.09 3.79 0.08
CA THR A 71 2.60 3.29 1.37
C THR A 71 3.76 2.88 2.27
N THR A 72 4.77 2.21 1.72
CA THR A 72 5.96 1.78 2.47
C THR A 72 6.82 2.95 2.96
N HIS A 73 6.88 4.06 2.21
CA HIS A 73 7.54 5.29 2.68
C HIS A 73 6.82 5.89 3.90
N TYR A 74 5.48 5.97 3.82
CA TYR A 74 4.66 6.42 4.95
C TYR A 74 4.80 5.50 6.16
N SER A 75 4.77 4.18 5.95
CA SER A 75 4.94 3.19 7.01
C SER A 75 6.34 3.25 7.65
N LEU A 76 7.41 3.41 6.84
CA LEU A 76 8.77 3.57 7.36
C LEU A 76 8.89 4.77 8.30
N LEU A 77 8.45 5.94 7.84
CA LEU A 77 8.59 7.15 8.63
C LEU A 77 7.67 7.16 9.86
N SER A 78 6.49 6.52 9.76
CA SER A 78 5.61 6.29 10.91
C SER A 78 6.26 5.35 11.94
N ALA A 79 6.95 4.31 11.50
CA ALA A 79 7.71 3.41 12.38
C ALA A 79 8.88 4.13 13.06
N LEU A 80 9.67 4.90 12.30
CA LEU A 80 10.77 5.70 12.87
C LEU A 80 10.25 6.68 13.95
N LYS A 81 9.14 7.36 13.66
CA LYS A 81 8.48 8.25 14.62
C LYS A 81 8.02 7.51 15.88
N HIS A 82 7.42 6.33 15.72
CA HIS A 82 6.98 5.48 16.84
C HIS A 82 8.16 5.08 17.73
N TRP A 83 9.33 4.82 17.14
CA TRP A 83 10.55 4.47 17.85
C TRP A 83 11.36 5.69 18.35
N ASN A 84 10.85 6.92 18.16
CA ASN A 84 11.54 8.17 18.48
C ASN A 84 12.89 8.34 17.75
N ILE A 85 12.99 7.82 16.51
CA ILE A 85 14.13 8.02 15.62
C ILE A 85 13.79 9.17 14.68
N VAL A 86 14.60 10.22 14.69
CA VAL A 86 14.42 11.39 13.81
C VAL A 86 14.96 11.06 12.41
N ASP A 87 14.26 11.52 11.37
CA ASP A 87 14.57 11.19 9.97
C ASP A 87 16.04 11.46 9.57
N ASN A 88 16.66 12.49 10.13
CA ASN A 88 18.06 12.84 9.85
C ASN A 88 19.09 11.93 10.57
N GLN A 89 18.65 11.04 11.44
CA GLN A 89 19.51 10.04 12.07
C GLN A 89 19.70 8.78 11.20
N VAL A 90 18.91 8.64 10.15
CA VAL A 90 19.00 7.54 9.16
C VAL A 90 19.21 8.10 7.76
N LYS A 91 19.85 7.34 6.89
CA LYS A 91 20.01 7.72 5.49
C LYS A 91 18.92 7.06 4.65
N ILE A 92 17.82 7.79 4.36
CA ILE A 92 16.74 7.26 3.54
C ILE A 92 17.00 7.61 2.08
N ILE A 93 16.96 6.61 1.20
CA ILE A 93 17.18 6.77 -0.24
C ILE A 93 15.98 6.28 -1.05
N ASN A 94 15.70 6.99 -2.15
CA ASN A 94 14.62 6.65 -3.06
C ASN A 94 15.07 5.65 -4.11
N LEU A 95 14.58 4.42 -4.02
CA LEU A 95 14.79 3.39 -5.03
C LEU A 95 13.47 2.69 -5.34
N ARG A 96 13.26 2.31 -6.60
CA ARG A 96 12.12 1.47 -7.01
C ARG A 96 12.38 0.00 -6.65
N PRO A 97 11.35 -0.84 -6.49
CA PRO A 97 11.53 -2.23 -6.03
C PRO A 97 12.58 -3.05 -6.79
N PRO A 98 12.70 -2.98 -8.13
CA PRO A 98 13.78 -3.67 -8.84
C PRO A 98 15.19 -3.14 -8.48
N GLU A 99 15.31 -1.82 -8.29
CA GLU A 99 16.58 -1.17 -7.90
C GLU A 99 16.95 -1.52 -6.45
N ILE A 100 15.94 -1.63 -5.56
CA ILE A 100 16.12 -2.10 -4.18
C ILE A 100 16.70 -3.51 -4.17
N THR A 101 16.11 -4.43 -4.95
CA THR A 101 16.63 -5.80 -5.03
C THR A 101 18.08 -5.83 -5.47
N ALA A 102 18.44 -5.08 -6.50
CA ALA A 102 19.82 -5.00 -6.98
C ALA A 102 20.80 -4.38 -5.95
N ALA A 103 20.38 -3.30 -5.27
CA ALA A 103 21.18 -2.66 -4.21
C ALA A 103 21.36 -3.58 -3.00
N TRP A 104 20.32 -4.32 -2.64
CA TRP A 104 20.35 -5.31 -1.57
C TRP A 104 21.36 -6.44 -1.84
N GLU A 105 21.34 -7.01 -3.04
CA GLU A 105 22.24 -8.08 -3.46
C GLU A 105 23.71 -7.64 -3.41
N ARG A 106 24.00 -6.38 -3.78
CA ARG A 106 25.36 -5.80 -3.69
C ARG A 106 25.78 -5.42 -2.27
N GLY A 107 24.83 -5.31 -1.33
CA GLY A 107 25.08 -4.84 0.03
C GLY A 107 25.22 -3.31 0.14
N ASP A 108 24.64 -2.55 -0.80
CA ASP A 108 24.68 -1.08 -0.81
C ASP A 108 23.70 -0.45 0.20
N ILE A 109 22.76 -1.22 0.72
CA ILE A 109 21.73 -0.79 1.68
C ILE A 109 21.67 -1.76 2.87
N ASP A 110 21.40 -1.23 4.05
CA ASP A 110 21.30 -2.00 5.30
C ASP A 110 19.87 -2.50 5.56
N ALA A 111 18.87 -1.76 5.09
CA ALA A 111 17.47 -2.04 5.29
C ALA A 111 16.63 -1.55 4.11
N THR A 112 15.42 -2.10 3.99
CA THR A 112 14.42 -1.63 3.03
C THR A 112 13.01 -1.87 3.53
N TYR A 113 12.09 -0.95 3.22
CA TYR A 113 10.65 -1.18 3.38
C TYR A 113 10.05 -1.36 1.98
N VAL A 114 9.56 -2.55 1.69
CA VAL A 114 9.17 -2.94 0.32
C VAL A 114 8.06 -3.99 0.34
N TRP A 115 7.45 -4.24 -0.82
CA TRP A 115 6.40 -5.23 -1.07
C TRP A 115 6.82 -6.31 -2.07
N GLU A 116 5.96 -7.29 -2.27
CA GLU A 116 6.20 -8.38 -3.24
C GLU A 116 6.29 -7.88 -4.70
N PRO A 117 7.11 -8.50 -5.55
CA PRO A 117 7.96 -9.66 -5.30
C PRO A 117 9.36 -9.34 -4.69
N ALA A 118 9.68 -8.07 -4.49
CA ALA A 118 10.98 -7.66 -3.93
C ALA A 118 11.12 -8.08 -2.45
N LEU A 119 10.00 -8.06 -1.69
CA LEU A 119 9.99 -8.44 -0.28
C LEU A 119 10.51 -9.87 -0.05
N SER A 120 9.99 -10.85 -0.77
CA SER A 120 10.46 -12.24 -0.66
C SER A 120 11.96 -12.39 -0.97
N LYS A 121 12.46 -11.63 -1.94
CA LYS A 121 13.90 -11.67 -2.30
C LYS A 121 14.78 -11.13 -1.18
N VAL A 122 14.44 -9.99 -0.58
CA VAL A 122 15.24 -9.42 0.50
C VAL A 122 15.12 -10.24 1.80
N LYS A 123 13.97 -10.84 2.07
CA LYS A 123 13.77 -11.76 3.21
C LYS A 123 14.64 -13.00 3.16
N ALA A 124 15.09 -13.43 1.98
CA ALA A 124 15.99 -14.58 1.85
C ALA A 124 17.33 -14.40 2.58
N SER A 125 17.78 -13.15 2.78
CA SER A 125 19.04 -12.82 3.46
C SER A 125 18.89 -11.70 4.50
N GLY A 126 17.67 -11.47 4.95
CA GLY A 126 17.31 -10.50 5.98
C GLY A 126 16.24 -11.01 6.92
N HIS A 127 15.89 -10.21 7.90
CA HIS A 127 14.77 -10.47 8.79
C HIS A 127 13.87 -9.23 8.92
N VAL A 128 12.60 -9.49 9.19
CA VAL A 128 11.57 -8.44 9.34
C VAL A 128 11.74 -7.76 10.71
N LEU A 129 11.85 -6.44 10.70
CA LEU A 129 11.88 -5.62 11.92
C LEU A 129 10.48 -5.16 12.30
N THR A 130 9.66 -4.78 11.32
CA THR A 130 8.23 -4.50 11.46
C THR A 130 7.53 -4.64 10.10
N ASP A 131 6.19 -4.59 10.11
CA ASP A 131 5.37 -4.64 8.90
C ASP A 131 4.23 -3.62 8.94
N SER A 132 3.50 -3.47 7.83
CA SER A 132 2.41 -2.50 7.72
C SER A 132 1.20 -2.84 8.60
N LYS A 133 1.03 -4.09 9.04
CA LYS A 133 0.03 -4.46 10.04
C LYS A 133 0.35 -3.81 11.37
N GLN A 134 1.56 -4.00 11.88
CA GLN A 134 2.00 -3.45 13.16
C GLN A 134 2.02 -1.91 13.12
N VAL A 135 2.49 -1.31 12.03
CA VAL A 135 2.46 0.15 11.85
C VAL A 135 1.02 0.67 11.84
N GLY A 136 0.09 -0.07 11.22
CA GLY A 136 -1.33 0.24 11.25
C GLY A 136 -1.95 0.19 12.65
N GLU A 137 -1.52 -0.77 13.48
CA GLU A 137 -1.91 -0.89 14.90
C GLU A 137 -1.38 0.29 15.75
N TRP A 138 -0.25 0.89 15.35
CA TRP A 138 0.26 2.13 15.95
C TRP A 138 -0.45 3.40 15.48
N GLY A 139 -1.50 3.27 14.63
CA GLY A 139 -2.34 4.38 14.19
C GLY A 139 -2.03 4.93 12.80
N ALA A 140 -1.16 4.26 12.02
CA ALA A 140 -0.80 4.65 10.65
C ALA A 140 -1.13 3.55 9.61
N PRO A 141 -2.42 3.13 9.48
CA PRO A 141 -2.79 2.10 8.52
C PRO A 141 -2.65 2.59 7.08
N THR A 142 -2.27 1.68 6.20
CA THR A 142 -2.16 1.91 4.76
C THR A 142 -3.06 0.98 3.97
N TYR A 143 -3.42 1.40 2.76
CA TYR A 143 -4.39 0.70 1.91
C TYR A 143 -3.94 0.70 0.46
N ASP A 144 -4.31 -0.35 -0.27
CA ASP A 144 -4.41 -0.33 -1.72
C ASP A 144 -5.86 -0.09 -2.14
N LEU A 145 -6.03 0.70 -3.20
CA LEU A 145 -7.30 1.32 -3.54
C LEU A 145 -7.55 1.26 -5.05
N TRP A 146 -8.78 0.95 -5.44
CA TRP A 146 -9.26 1.27 -6.75
C TRP A 146 -9.80 2.69 -6.77
N VAL A 147 -9.22 3.49 -7.63
CA VAL A 147 -9.62 4.89 -7.88
C VAL A 147 -10.12 5.04 -9.31
N VAL A 148 -11.01 5.98 -9.49
CA VAL A 148 -11.61 6.31 -10.78
C VAL A 148 -11.57 7.83 -11.01
N ARG A 149 -11.42 8.25 -12.26
CA ARG A 149 -11.65 9.64 -12.64
C ARG A 149 -13.15 9.97 -12.51
N LYS A 150 -13.46 11.13 -11.92
CA LYS A 150 -14.85 11.55 -11.67
C LYS A 150 -15.66 11.67 -12.97
N ASP A 151 -15.07 12.21 -14.03
CA ASP A 151 -15.73 12.35 -15.33
C ASP A 151 -16.08 11.00 -15.99
N PHE A 152 -15.29 9.96 -15.73
CA PHE A 152 -15.62 8.59 -16.17
C PHE A 152 -16.69 7.96 -15.28
N ALA A 153 -16.61 8.16 -13.97
CA ALA A 153 -17.55 7.63 -13.00
C ALA A 153 -18.99 8.11 -13.27
N GLU A 154 -19.13 9.40 -13.54
CA GLU A 154 -20.42 10.01 -13.87
C GLU A 154 -21.08 9.40 -15.12
N LYS A 155 -20.28 9.05 -16.12
CA LYS A 155 -20.76 8.50 -17.41
C LYS A 155 -20.94 6.99 -17.39
N ASN A 156 -20.33 6.28 -16.46
CA ASN A 156 -20.26 4.82 -16.47
C ASN A 156 -20.59 4.17 -15.11
N PRO A 157 -21.67 4.58 -14.43
CA PRO A 157 -22.01 4.07 -13.09
C PRO A 157 -22.28 2.57 -13.08
N GLU A 158 -22.94 2.04 -14.10
CA GLU A 158 -23.26 0.60 -14.19
C GLU A 158 -22.01 -0.26 -14.38
N PHE A 159 -21.02 0.25 -15.10
CA PHE A 159 -19.73 -0.42 -15.23
C PHE A 159 -19.05 -0.53 -13.85
N LEU A 160 -19.03 0.56 -13.09
CA LEU A 160 -18.39 0.58 -11.76
C LEU A 160 -19.11 -0.31 -10.75
N LYS A 161 -20.45 -0.34 -10.78
CA LYS A 161 -21.23 -1.30 -9.98
C LYS A 161 -20.89 -2.75 -10.32
N ALA A 162 -20.79 -3.08 -11.61
CA ALA A 162 -20.40 -4.41 -12.06
C ALA A 162 -18.97 -4.76 -11.64
N PHE A 163 -18.04 -3.80 -11.74
CA PHE A 163 -16.66 -3.94 -11.29
C PHE A 163 -16.59 -4.27 -9.79
N VAL A 164 -17.27 -3.46 -8.96
CA VAL A 164 -17.35 -3.64 -7.51
C VAL A 164 -17.94 -5.00 -7.15
N LYS A 165 -19.10 -5.34 -7.74
CA LYS A 165 -19.76 -6.63 -7.53
C LYS A 165 -18.85 -7.82 -7.82
N THR A 166 -18.13 -7.75 -8.95
CA THR A 166 -17.21 -8.82 -9.36
C THR A 166 -16.03 -8.94 -8.39
N SER A 167 -15.47 -7.81 -7.97
CA SER A 167 -14.36 -7.76 -7.00
C SER A 167 -14.79 -8.32 -5.64
N LEU A 168 -15.94 -7.89 -5.11
CA LEU A 168 -16.44 -8.34 -3.82
C LEU A 168 -16.77 -9.85 -3.81
N LYS A 169 -17.27 -10.40 -4.92
CA LYS A 169 -17.48 -11.84 -5.06
C LYS A 169 -16.19 -12.64 -4.84
N GLN A 170 -15.04 -12.13 -5.30
CA GLN A 170 -13.75 -12.80 -5.08
C GLN A 170 -13.28 -12.66 -3.62
N VAL A 171 -13.51 -11.51 -3.01
CA VAL A 171 -13.23 -11.29 -1.59
C VAL A 171 -14.06 -12.24 -0.71
N GLU A 172 -15.34 -12.36 -0.97
CA GLU A 172 -16.23 -13.27 -0.26
C GLU A 172 -15.79 -14.72 -0.40
N ALA A 173 -15.42 -15.15 -1.61
CA ALA A 173 -14.89 -16.49 -1.86
C ALA A 173 -13.59 -16.75 -1.08
N TYR A 174 -12.70 -15.76 -0.98
CA TYR A 174 -11.50 -15.85 -0.15
C TYR A 174 -11.85 -15.94 1.35
N GLN A 175 -12.75 -15.07 1.83
CA GLN A 175 -13.13 -15.02 3.25
C GLN A 175 -13.87 -16.26 3.73
N GLN A 176 -14.59 -16.98 2.86
CA GLN A 176 -15.27 -18.22 3.20
C GLN A 176 -14.31 -19.31 3.68
N ASP A 177 -13.21 -19.52 2.98
CA ASP A 177 -12.14 -20.43 3.36
C ASP A 177 -10.79 -19.96 2.77
N PRO A 178 -10.08 -19.07 3.49
CA PRO A 178 -8.79 -18.54 3.04
C PRO A 178 -7.78 -19.64 2.77
N LYS A 179 -7.74 -20.70 3.60
CA LYS A 179 -6.79 -21.80 3.44
C LYS A 179 -7.05 -22.61 2.18
N ALA A 180 -8.32 -22.96 1.92
CA ALA A 180 -8.67 -23.66 0.69
C ALA A 180 -8.37 -22.81 -0.55
N PHE A 181 -8.62 -21.48 -0.51
CA PHE A 181 -8.29 -20.57 -1.59
C PHE A 181 -6.78 -20.50 -1.85
N GLU A 182 -5.99 -20.38 -0.79
CA GLU A 182 -4.51 -20.32 -0.81
C GLU A 182 -3.85 -21.64 -1.22
N GLN A 183 -4.54 -22.77 -1.05
CA GLN A 183 -4.08 -24.09 -1.50
C GLN A 183 -4.57 -24.47 -2.89
N ASN A 184 -5.47 -23.68 -3.49
CA ASN A 184 -5.98 -23.94 -4.82
C ASN A 184 -4.92 -23.61 -5.88
N ALA A 185 -4.29 -24.66 -6.44
CA ALA A 185 -3.20 -24.52 -7.40
C ALA A 185 -3.55 -23.63 -8.61
N ASN A 186 -4.79 -23.68 -9.10
CA ASN A 186 -5.23 -22.87 -10.24
C ASN A 186 -5.28 -21.37 -9.88
N ASN A 187 -5.80 -21.03 -8.68
CA ASN A 187 -5.82 -19.65 -8.20
C ASN A 187 -4.40 -19.13 -8.03
N ILE A 188 -3.55 -19.91 -7.34
CA ILE A 188 -2.17 -19.52 -7.02
C ILE A 188 -1.34 -19.32 -8.30
N GLN A 189 -1.44 -20.23 -9.26
CA GLN A 189 -0.74 -20.12 -10.55
C GLN A 189 -1.18 -18.88 -11.35
N LYS A 190 -2.50 -18.60 -11.40
CA LYS A 190 -3.01 -17.40 -12.09
C LYS A 190 -2.52 -16.11 -11.43
N ILE A 191 -2.55 -16.04 -10.11
CA ILE A 191 -2.06 -14.86 -9.37
C ILE A 191 -0.55 -14.70 -9.63
N ALA A 192 0.24 -15.75 -9.48
CA ALA A 192 1.67 -15.73 -9.74
C ALA A 192 2.01 -15.23 -11.15
N GLN A 193 1.29 -15.72 -12.15
CA GLN A 193 1.45 -15.30 -13.56
C GLN A 193 1.14 -13.81 -13.76
N LEU A 194 0.08 -13.30 -13.12
CA LEU A 194 -0.36 -11.91 -13.27
C LEU A 194 0.52 -10.92 -12.49
N THR A 195 1.07 -11.36 -11.35
CA THR A 195 1.87 -10.47 -10.46
C THR A 195 3.38 -10.57 -10.73
N GLY A 196 3.82 -11.60 -11.45
CA GLY A 196 5.25 -11.89 -11.63
C GLY A 196 5.93 -12.41 -10.36
N SER A 197 5.15 -12.87 -9.37
CA SER A 197 5.65 -13.46 -8.12
C SER A 197 5.87 -14.97 -8.28
N ASP A 198 6.74 -15.53 -7.45
CA ASP A 198 6.88 -16.98 -7.38
C ASP A 198 5.61 -17.61 -6.79
N VAL A 199 5.19 -18.75 -7.34
CA VAL A 199 4.00 -19.49 -6.90
C VAL A 199 4.01 -19.76 -5.39
N LYS A 200 5.18 -20.11 -4.84
CA LYS A 200 5.36 -20.39 -3.41
C LYS A 200 5.10 -19.20 -2.48
N ASP A 201 5.23 -17.96 -2.99
CA ASP A 201 5.10 -16.74 -2.19
C ASP A 201 3.65 -16.20 -2.18
N ILE A 202 2.79 -16.68 -3.11
CA ILE A 202 1.41 -16.20 -3.22
C ILE A 202 0.57 -16.41 -1.95
N PRO A 203 0.62 -17.57 -1.25
CA PRO A 203 -0.14 -17.74 -0.02
C PRO A 203 0.21 -16.69 1.05
N LEU A 204 1.50 -16.35 1.19
CA LEU A 204 1.95 -15.31 2.13
C LEU A 204 1.52 -13.91 1.71
N LEU A 205 1.51 -13.63 0.40
CA LEU A 205 1.02 -12.37 -0.15
C LEU A 205 -0.48 -12.21 0.15
N LEU A 206 -1.27 -13.24 -0.06
CA LEU A 206 -2.71 -13.23 0.22
C LEU A 206 -3.00 -13.05 1.71
N SER A 207 -2.42 -13.90 2.57
CA SER A 207 -2.61 -13.84 4.03
C SER A 207 -1.98 -12.60 4.67
N GLY A 208 -1.05 -11.94 3.99
CA GLY A 208 -0.42 -10.69 4.41
C GLY A 208 -1.30 -9.46 4.32
N ASN A 209 -2.51 -9.57 3.75
CA ASN A 209 -3.44 -8.46 3.55
C ASN A 209 -4.81 -8.76 4.18
N ILE A 210 -5.56 -7.69 4.46
CA ILE A 210 -6.94 -7.77 4.92
C ILE A 210 -7.84 -7.30 3.79
N TYR A 211 -8.66 -8.21 3.27
CA TYR A 211 -9.63 -7.92 2.21
C TYR A 211 -11.00 -7.66 2.83
N LEU A 212 -11.64 -6.55 2.41
CA LEU A 212 -12.88 -6.08 3.01
C LEU A 212 -14.09 -6.53 2.17
N ASN A 213 -15.07 -7.19 2.80
CA ASN A 213 -16.37 -7.48 2.18
C ASN A 213 -17.22 -6.21 2.04
N GLY A 214 -18.38 -6.29 1.38
CA GLY A 214 -19.23 -5.12 1.09
C GLY A 214 -19.57 -4.27 2.31
N GLN A 215 -19.94 -4.89 3.42
CA GLN A 215 -20.26 -4.20 4.67
C GLN A 215 -19.02 -3.50 5.26
N GLN A 216 -17.88 -4.17 5.27
CA GLN A 216 -16.62 -3.61 5.74
C GLN A 216 -16.11 -2.48 4.84
N GLN A 217 -16.31 -2.58 3.51
CA GLN A 217 -16.01 -1.51 2.55
C GLN A 217 -16.79 -0.24 2.91
N HIS A 218 -18.11 -0.38 3.06
CA HIS A 218 -18.97 0.76 3.38
C HIS A 218 -18.55 1.41 4.71
N ALA A 219 -18.37 0.60 5.76
CA ALA A 219 -17.96 1.10 7.07
C ALA A 219 -16.62 1.84 7.01
N THR A 220 -15.65 1.31 6.25
CA THR A 220 -14.32 1.93 6.10
C THR A 220 -14.39 3.24 5.32
N LEU A 221 -15.07 3.27 4.17
CA LEU A 221 -15.12 4.45 3.30
C LEU A 221 -15.95 5.59 3.87
N VAL A 222 -17.06 5.29 4.57
CA VAL A 222 -17.90 6.29 5.25
C VAL A 222 -17.30 6.76 6.58
N GLY A 223 -16.53 5.89 7.25
CA GLY A 223 -15.97 6.16 8.57
C GLY A 223 -14.72 7.02 8.56
N GLU A 224 -13.57 6.40 8.87
CA GLU A 224 -12.32 7.14 9.11
C GLU A 224 -11.47 7.36 7.85
N PHE A 225 -11.91 6.94 6.66
CA PHE A 225 -11.05 6.91 5.49
C PHE A 225 -10.64 8.31 5.00
N ALA A 226 -11.56 9.27 4.95
CA ALA A 226 -11.24 10.65 4.61
C ALA A 226 -10.23 11.27 5.59
N LYS A 227 -10.34 10.92 6.88
CA LYS A 227 -9.36 11.30 7.91
C LYS A 227 -8.01 10.64 7.66
N ASN A 228 -7.97 9.37 7.27
CA ASN A 228 -6.72 8.68 6.92
C ASN A 228 -6.00 9.38 5.75
N ILE A 229 -6.76 9.82 4.71
CA ILE A 229 -6.18 10.61 3.62
C ILE A 229 -5.63 11.95 4.15
N PHE A 230 -6.36 12.62 5.03
CA PHE A 230 -5.93 13.89 5.64
C PHE A 230 -4.63 13.73 6.46
N ASP A 231 -4.57 12.71 7.31
CA ASP A 231 -3.39 12.42 8.13
C ASP A 231 -2.17 12.10 7.25
N THR A 232 -2.39 11.30 6.20
CA THR A 232 -1.36 10.97 5.21
C THR A 232 -0.90 12.20 4.42
N ALA A 233 -1.82 13.09 4.00
CA ALA A 233 -1.49 14.34 3.30
C ALA A 233 -0.71 15.29 4.21
N THR A 234 -1.11 15.40 5.49
CA THR A 234 -0.41 16.20 6.50
C THR A 234 1.03 15.71 6.67
N PHE A 235 1.19 14.41 6.75
CA PHE A 235 2.50 13.79 6.81
C PHE A 235 3.33 14.09 5.54
N LEU A 236 2.76 13.87 4.34
CA LEU A 236 3.45 14.16 3.07
C LEU A 236 3.86 15.63 2.96
N LYS A 237 3.05 16.56 3.50
CA LYS A 237 3.40 17.98 3.56
C LYS A 237 4.62 18.21 4.46
N SER A 238 4.67 17.59 5.64
CA SER A 238 5.82 17.69 6.52
C SER A 238 7.12 17.19 5.89
N GLN A 239 7.00 16.28 4.93
CA GLN A 239 8.10 15.72 4.14
C GLN A 239 8.38 16.50 2.83
N GLY A 240 7.72 17.63 2.59
CA GLY A 240 7.87 18.43 1.38
C GLY A 240 7.45 17.70 0.09
N LYS A 241 6.54 16.72 0.18
CA LYS A 241 6.06 15.93 -0.96
C LYS A 241 4.76 16.46 -1.55
N VAL A 242 4.03 17.27 -0.79
CA VAL A 242 2.87 18.06 -1.25
C VAL A 242 2.96 19.47 -0.69
N ASP A 243 2.45 20.44 -1.43
CA ASP A 243 2.53 21.85 -1.07
C ASP A 243 1.43 22.27 -0.12
N GLN A 244 0.28 21.59 -0.17
CA GLN A 244 -0.91 21.92 0.61
C GLN A 244 -1.63 20.67 1.13
N VAL A 245 -2.34 20.86 2.24
CA VAL A 245 -3.32 19.90 2.78
C VAL A 245 -4.68 20.56 2.72
N LYS A 246 -5.68 19.85 2.23
CA LYS A 246 -7.06 20.35 2.18
C LYS A 246 -7.72 20.25 3.55
N PRO A 247 -8.77 21.04 3.82
CA PRO A 247 -9.54 20.94 5.07
C PRO A 247 -10.13 19.56 5.28
N ASP A 248 -10.56 18.89 4.21
CA ASP A 248 -11.03 17.51 4.20
C ASP A 248 -10.82 16.85 2.84
N TYR A 249 -11.02 15.54 2.77
CA TYR A 249 -10.87 14.72 1.57
C TYR A 249 -12.14 13.91 1.25
N GLN A 250 -13.28 14.29 1.80
CA GLN A 250 -14.55 13.58 1.58
C GLN A 250 -14.92 13.53 0.09
N ALA A 251 -14.61 14.60 -0.66
CA ALA A 251 -14.85 14.67 -2.10
C ALA A 251 -14.00 13.67 -2.93
N ASN A 252 -13.02 13.02 -2.32
CA ASN A 252 -12.20 11.99 -2.96
C ASN A 252 -12.60 10.57 -2.56
N VAL A 253 -13.76 10.40 -1.88
CA VAL A 253 -14.28 9.10 -1.43
C VAL A 253 -15.71 8.95 -1.90
N THR A 254 -16.08 7.81 -2.47
CA THR A 254 -17.44 7.51 -2.86
C THR A 254 -17.86 6.09 -2.48
N THR A 255 -19.10 5.92 -2.07
CA THR A 255 -19.72 4.61 -1.80
C THR A 255 -20.88 4.30 -2.75
N GLN A 256 -21.14 5.19 -3.74
CA GLN A 256 -22.28 5.08 -4.63
C GLN A 256 -22.32 3.81 -5.50
N PHE A 257 -21.18 3.13 -5.66
CA PHE A 257 -21.07 1.90 -6.44
C PHE A 257 -21.11 0.63 -5.58
N LEU A 258 -21.04 0.78 -4.26
CA LEU A 258 -21.29 -0.31 -3.33
C LEU A 258 -22.80 -0.59 -3.34
N GLN A 259 -23.20 -1.80 -3.68
CA GLN A 259 -24.59 -2.22 -3.48
C GLN A 259 -24.81 -2.50 -2.00
N PRO A 260 -25.99 -2.13 -1.44
CA PRO A 260 -26.33 -2.43 -0.07
C PRO A 260 -26.41 -3.93 0.20
#